data_6803573b8ccf7b32261c778672400400
#
_entry.id   6803573b8ccf7b32261c778672400400
#
_cell.length_a   1.000
_cell.length_b   1.000
_cell.length_c   1.000
_cell.angle_alpha   90.00
_cell.angle_beta   90.00
_cell.angle_gamma   90.00
#
_symmetry.space_group_name_H-M   'P 1'
#
loop_
_entity.id
_entity.type
_entity.pdbx_description
1 polymer ?
#
loop_
_entity_poly.entity_id
_entity_poly.type
_entity_poly.pdbx_seq_one_letter_code
_entity_poly.pdbx_strand_id
1 'polypeptide(L)'
;ALSAGNSVILSDNVTFNLISAIQIKAGCSISGGKDDIAVANYPATWIVDANAATGNGLLQQIEFPEKEVIILLRDMRKGVVEIQSFENLRTRFEQIVLQLRNGSPINAFRMNGQAVAEALNDQEALQICEDIEILFGCPAAISGSGPAIAVLCEAEQADLVKEHIKSKGLEFIHTRTHHGVDLHWERDEWE
;
A
#
# COMPACT_ATOMS: atom_id res chain seq x y z
N ALA A 1 -37.33 -2.95 5.25
CA ALA A 1 -37.31 -3.99 4.22
C ALA A 1 -36.60 -3.43 2.98
N LEU A 2 -35.32 -3.70 2.84
CA LEU A 2 -34.61 -3.45 1.59
C LEU A 2 -35.03 -4.60 0.65
N SER A 3 -35.74 -4.27 -0.41
CA SER A 3 -36.09 -5.22 -1.46
C SER A 3 -34.83 -5.83 -2.04
N ALA A 4 -34.83 -7.13 -2.27
CA ALA A 4 -33.82 -7.82 -3.04
C ALA A 4 -33.70 -7.14 -4.43
N GLY A 5 -32.83 -6.16 -4.51
CA GLY A 5 -32.56 -5.46 -5.75
C GLY A 5 -31.79 -6.41 -6.67
N ASN A 6 -32.17 -6.43 -7.93
CA ASN A 6 -31.44 -7.12 -8.98
C ASN A 6 -29.95 -6.75 -8.88
N SER A 7 -29.12 -7.71 -8.61
CA SER A 7 -27.67 -7.53 -8.64
C SER A 7 -27.27 -7.20 -10.09
N VAL A 8 -27.03 -5.92 -10.36
CA VAL A 8 -26.45 -5.51 -11.63
C VAL A 8 -24.98 -5.91 -11.61
N ILE A 9 -24.63 -6.92 -12.38
CA ILE A 9 -23.22 -7.27 -12.62
C ILE A 9 -22.66 -6.16 -13.51
N LEU A 10 -21.95 -5.22 -12.91
CA LEU A 10 -21.19 -4.22 -13.64
C LEU A 10 -19.95 -4.87 -14.25
N SER A 11 -19.56 -4.44 -15.44
CA SER A 11 -18.25 -4.85 -15.97
C SER A 11 -17.14 -4.31 -15.03
N ASP A 12 -16.02 -5.02 -14.94
CA ASP A 12 -14.90 -4.64 -14.06
C ASP A 12 -14.46 -3.18 -14.25
N ASN A 13 -14.44 -2.73 -15.49
CA ASN A 13 -14.11 -1.33 -15.82
C ASN A 13 -15.13 -0.33 -15.24
N VAL A 14 -16.43 -0.65 -15.28
CA VAL A 14 -17.47 0.23 -14.72
C VAL A 14 -17.36 0.26 -13.20
N THR A 15 -17.13 -0.87 -12.58
CA THR A 15 -16.94 -0.99 -11.13
C THR A 15 -15.72 -0.18 -10.68
N PHE A 16 -14.58 -0.34 -11.34
CA PHE A 16 -13.35 0.36 -11.06
C PHE A 16 -13.53 1.90 -11.11
N ASN A 17 -14.16 2.39 -12.17
CA ASN A 17 -14.40 3.82 -12.35
C ASN A 17 -15.40 4.38 -11.35
N LEU A 18 -16.45 3.63 -11.05
CA LEU A 18 -17.48 4.05 -10.09
C LEU A 18 -16.87 4.18 -8.69
N ILE A 19 -16.09 3.20 -8.24
CA ILE A 19 -15.43 3.23 -6.93
C ILE A 19 -14.45 4.40 -6.86
N SER A 20 -13.63 4.61 -7.91
CA SER A 20 -12.69 5.73 -7.98
C SER A 20 -13.42 7.08 -7.88
N ALA A 21 -14.51 7.26 -8.62
CA ALA A 21 -15.32 8.48 -8.54
C ALA A 21 -15.95 8.70 -7.16
N ILE A 22 -16.39 7.63 -6.50
CA ILE A 22 -16.94 7.67 -5.14
C ILE A 22 -15.87 8.11 -4.15
N GLN A 23 -14.66 7.55 -4.21
CA GLN A 23 -13.55 7.90 -3.32
C GLN A 23 -13.14 9.37 -3.45
N ILE A 24 -13.05 9.89 -4.68
CA ILE A 24 -12.77 11.31 -4.93
C ILE A 24 -13.87 12.18 -4.33
N LYS A 25 -15.14 11.85 -4.62
CA LYS A 25 -16.30 12.63 -4.15
C LYS A 25 -16.45 12.61 -2.64
N ALA A 26 -16.09 11.51 -2.00
CA ALA A 26 -16.08 11.37 -0.54
C ALA A 26 -14.88 12.06 0.14
N GLY A 27 -13.89 12.55 -0.64
CA GLY A 27 -12.68 13.15 -0.10
C GLY A 27 -11.71 12.12 0.52
N CYS A 28 -11.91 10.84 0.24
CA CYS A 28 -11.06 9.77 0.78
C CYS A 28 -9.75 9.61 -0.02
N SER A 29 -9.72 10.07 -1.26
CA SER A 29 -8.56 9.98 -2.14
C SER A 29 -8.47 11.18 -3.08
N ILE A 30 -7.26 11.63 -3.35
CA ILE A 30 -6.97 12.69 -4.33
C ILE A 30 -7.01 12.12 -5.76
N SER A 31 -6.47 10.92 -5.95
CA SER A 31 -6.34 10.24 -7.25
C SER A 31 -7.46 9.24 -7.56
N GLY A 32 -8.34 8.96 -6.57
CA GLY A 32 -9.39 7.97 -6.66
C GLY A 32 -8.99 6.58 -6.21
N GLY A 33 -7.80 6.42 -5.54
CA GLY A 33 -7.38 5.14 -4.94
C GLY A 33 -7.34 3.97 -5.92
N LYS A 34 -6.90 4.18 -7.16
CA LYS A 34 -6.91 3.15 -8.20
C LYS A 34 -6.05 1.94 -7.86
N ASP A 35 -4.97 2.15 -7.13
CA ASP A 35 -4.10 1.13 -6.58
C ASP A 35 -4.84 0.25 -5.56
N ASP A 36 -5.55 0.84 -4.61
CA ASP A 36 -6.37 0.11 -3.65
C ASP A 36 -7.49 -0.68 -4.32
N ILE A 37 -8.16 -0.06 -5.30
CA ILE A 37 -9.23 -0.72 -6.08
C ILE A 37 -8.67 -1.88 -6.90
N ALA A 38 -7.48 -1.71 -7.50
CA ALA A 38 -6.84 -2.75 -8.28
C ALA A 38 -6.55 -3.99 -7.42
N VAL A 39 -5.93 -3.80 -6.25
CA VAL A 39 -5.61 -4.90 -5.32
C VAL A 39 -6.86 -5.57 -4.77
N ALA A 40 -7.91 -4.80 -4.47
CA ALA A 40 -9.17 -5.35 -3.98
C ALA A 40 -9.90 -6.22 -5.01
N ASN A 41 -9.79 -5.92 -6.30
CA ASN A 41 -10.45 -6.69 -7.37
C ASN A 41 -9.56 -7.77 -7.99
N TYR A 42 -8.26 -7.52 -8.01
CA TYR A 42 -7.27 -8.40 -8.66
C TYR A 42 -6.14 -8.67 -7.69
N PRO A 43 -6.23 -9.73 -6.88
CA PRO A 43 -5.22 -10.06 -5.87
C PRO A 43 -3.85 -10.28 -6.50
N ALA A 44 -3.03 -9.26 -6.47
CA ALA A 44 -1.66 -9.24 -6.97
C ALA A 44 -1.01 -7.90 -6.61
N THR A 45 0.29 -7.76 -6.90
CA THR A 45 0.96 -6.47 -6.86
C THR A 45 0.88 -5.81 -8.24
N TRP A 46 0.37 -4.58 -8.31
CA TRP A 46 0.11 -3.89 -9.56
C TRP A 46 0.83 -2.55 -9.65
N ILE A 47 1.35 -2.24 -10.84
CA ILE A 47 1.64 -0.86 -11.22
C ILE A 47 0.40 -0.30 -11.89
N VAL A 48 -0.10 0.83 -11.38
CA VAL A 48 -1.28 1.50 -11.91
C VAL A 48 -0.95 2.89 -12.41
N ASP A 49 -1.62 3.35 -13.46
CA ASP A 49 -1.60 4.74 -13.87
C ASP A 49 -2.75 5.48 -13.19
N ALA A 50 -2.42 6.29 -12.21
CA ALA A 50 -3.40 7.08 -11.46
C ALA A 50 -4.15 8.09 -12.35
N ASN A 51 -3.56 8.52 -13.47
CA ASN A 51 -4.13 9.50 -14.40
C ASN A 51 -4.93 8.85 -15.53
N ALA A 52 -4.84 7.53 -15.71
CA ALA A 52 -5.58 6.88 -16.78
C ALA A 52 -7.08 7.13 -16.65
N ALA A 53 -7.68 7.66 -17.70
CA ALA A 53 -9.12 7.72 -17.80
C ALA A 53 -9.65 6.28 -17.96
N THR A 54 -10.66 5.93 -17.19
CA THR A 54 -11.53 4.77 -17.35
C THR A 54 -10.88 3.43 -17.75
N GLY A 55 -10.72 2.53 -16.79
CA GLY A 55 -10.52 1.09 -17.05
C GLY A 55 -9.15 0.60 -17.51
N ASN A 56 -8.31 1.47 -18.01
CA ASN A 56 -6.99 1.12 -18.57
C ASN A 56 -5.82 1.43 -17.62
N GLY A 57 -6.10 1.65 -16.33
CA GLY A 57 -5.09 2.06 -15.36
C GLY A 57 -4.16 0.95 -14.87
N LEU A 58 -4.45 -0.32 -15.16
CA LEU A 58 -3.57 -1.43 -14.79
C LEU A 58 -2.46 -1.55 -15.83
N LEU A 59 -1.24 -1.20 -15.46
CA LEU A 59 -0.10 -1.22 -16.39
C LEU A 59 0.64 -2.55 -16.39
N GLN A 60 0.94 -3.08 -15.21
CA GLN A 60 1.76 -4.28 -15.08
C GLN A 60 1.53 -4.97 -13.74
N GLN A 61 1.40 -6.30 -13.79
CA GLN A 61 1.49 -7.15 -12.60
C GLN A 61 2.97 -7.39 -12.27
N ILE A 62 3.28 -7.32 -10.97
CA ILE A 62 4.63 -7.53 -10.43
C ILE A 62 4.60 -8.75 -9.54
N GLU A 63 5.58 -9.64 -9.68
CA GLU A 63 5.83 -10.68 -8.70
C GLU A 63 6.43 -10.06 -7.44
N PHE A 64 5.82 -10.34 -6.30
CA PHE A 64 6.30 -9.88 -5.00
C PHE A 64 6.58 -11.11 -4.14
N PRO A 65 7.74 -11.19 -3.44
CA PRO A 65 8.09 -12.37 -2.65
C PRO A 65 7.16 -12.53 -1.45
N GLU A 66 7.02 -13.78 -0.99
CA GLU A 66 6.34 -14.06 0.27
C GLU A 66 7.10 -13.44 1.44
N LYS A 67 6.38 -12.70 2.28
CA LYS A 67 6.92 -12.05 3.48
C LYS A 67 5.86 -12.00 4.57
N GLU A 68 6.31 -12.11 5.81
CA GLU A 68 5.54 -11.62 6.92
C GLU A 68 5.51 -10.09 6.86
N VAL A 69 4.35 -9.52 7.14
CA VAL A 69 4.13 -8.07 7.09
C VAL A 69 3.67 -7.59 8.46
N ILE A 70 4.40 -6.64 9.04
CA ILE A 70 4.02 -6.01 10.29
C ILE A 70 3.68 -4.55 9.97
N ILE A 71 2.44 -4.16 10.22
CA ILE A 71 1.95 -2.81 9.98
C ILE A 71 1.92 -2.09 11.32
N LEU A 72 2.88 -1.18 11.53
CA LEU A 72 2.91 -0.32 12.71
C LEU A 72 1.81 0.72 12.60
N LEU A 73 1.02 0.83 13.65
CA LEU A 73 0.00 1.85 13.77
C LEU A 73 0.61 3.07 14.48
N ARG A 74 0.63 4.18 13.79
CA ARG A 74 1.05 5.47 14.35
C ARG A 74 -0.17 6.37 14.48
N ASP A 75 -0.08 7.33 15.37
CA ASP A 75 -1.08 8.38 15.50
C ASP A 75 -1.25 9.19 14.22
N MET A 76 -2.13 10.16 14.24
CA MET A 76 -2.48 10.97 13.08
C MET A 76 -1.25 11.57 12.38
N ARG A 77 -1.28 11.63 11.06
CA ARG A 77 -0.30 12.33 10.23
C ARG A 77 -0.14 13.78 10.72
N LYS A 78 1.12 14.19 10.93
CA LYS A 78 1.45 15.53 11.45
C LYS A 78 1.53 16.61 10.37
N GLY A 79 1.36 16.27 9.09
CA GLY A 79 1.56 17.20 7.96
C GLY A 79 0.41 17.22 6.96
N VAL A 80 0.35 18.31 6.20
CA VAL A 80 -0.53 18.41 5.03
C VAL A 80 0.20 17.81 3.83
N VAL A 81 -0.53 17.06 3.01
CA VAL A 81 0.02 16.53 1.75
C VAL A 81 0.11 17.68 0.74
N GLU A 82 1.33 18.10 0.43
CA GLU A 82 1.59 19.12 -0.58
C GLU A 82 2.01 18.44 -1.88
N ILE A 83 1.21 18.59 -2.94
CA ILE A 83 1.49 17.99 -4.26
C ILE A 83 2.87 18.42 -4.77
N GLN A 84 3.26 19.67 -4.53
CA GLN A 84 4.56 20.20 -4.97
C GLN A 84 5.74 19.44 -4.36
N SER A 85 5.64 18.94 -3.14
CA SER A 85 6.69 18.15 -2.49
C SER A 85 6.93 16.83 -3.25
N PHE A 86 5.86 16.19 -3.73
CA PHE A 86 5.97 15.00 -4.57
C PHE A 86 6.54 15.31 -5.95
N GLU A 87 6.13 16.43 -6.57
CA GLU A 87 6.67 16.86 -7.85
C GLU A 87 8.19 17.10 -7.78
N ASN A 88 8.70 17.65 -6.71
CA ASN A 88 10.13 17.86 -6.48
C ASN A 88 10.93 16.54 -6.44
N LEU A 89 10.26 15.42 -6.11
CA LEU A 89 10.86 14.09 -6.06
C LEU A 89 10.52 13.22 -7.28
N ARG A 90 9.95 13.79 -8.35
CA ARG A 90 9.52 13.08 -9.58
C ARG A 90 10.57 12.12 -10.09
N THR A 91 11.81 12.61 -10.31
CA THR A 91 12.90 11.76 -10.82
C THR A 91 13.19 10.56 -9.93
N ARG A 92 13.07 10.72 -8.60
CA ARG A 92 13.23 9.63 -7.66
C ARG A 92 12.11 8.61 -7.78
N PHE A 93 10.85 9.05 -7.93
CA PHE A 93 9.74 8.14 -8.17
C PHE A 93 9.86 7.39 -9.51
N GLU A 94 10.36 8.04 -10.57
CA GLU A 94 10.67 7.39 -11.84
C GLU A 94 11.73 6.28 -11.68
N GLN A 95 12.77 6.51 -10.89
CA GLN A 95 13.77 5.49 -10.55
C GLN A 95 13.17 4.31 -9.77
N ILE A 96 12.23 4.56 -8.87
CA ILE A 96 11.52 3.52 -8.11
C ILE A 96 10.72 2.61 -9.06
N VAL A 97 10.00 3.20 -10.02
CA VAL A 97 9.28 2.43 -11.04
C VAL A 97 10.24 1.57 -11.87
N LEU A 98 11.43 2.08 -12.19
CA LEU A 98 12.45 1.28 -12.88
C LEU A 98 12.94 0.11 -12.03
N GLN A 99 13.11 0.28 -10.70
CA GLN A 99 13.45 -0.84 -9.81
C GLN A 99 12.37 -1.93 -9.82
N LEU A 100 11.09 -1.56 -9.78
CA LEU A 100 9.98 -2.50 -9.91
C LEU A 100 10.06 -3.28 -11.22
N ARG A 101 10.20 -2.58 -12.34
CA ARG A 101 10.28 -3.19 -13.67
C ARG A 101 11.48 -4.10 -13.86
N ASN A 102 12.58 -3.84 -13.16
CA ASN A 102 13.79 -4.64 -13.17
C ASN A 102 13.76 -5.82 -12.18
N GLY A 103 12.60 -6.14 -11.59
CA GLY A 103 12.45 -7.28 -10.69
C GLY A 103 13.03 -7.06 -9.29
N SER A 104 13.09 -5.82 -8.83
CA SER A 104 13.59 -5.48 -7.49
C SER A 104 12.48 -4.86 -6.61
N PRO A 105 11.36 -5.57 -6.35
CA PRO A 105 10.21 -5.00 -5.67
C PRO A 105 10.47 -4.60 -4.23
N ILE A 106 11.31 -5.34 -3.50
CA ILE A 106 11.69 -5.01 -2.12
C ILE A 106 12.48 -3.71 -2.06
N ASN A 107 13.44 -3.52 -2.97
CA ASN A 107 14.20 -2.29 -3.03
C ASN A 107 13.30 -1.10 -3.44
N ALA A 108 12.41 -1.32 -4.40
CA ALA A 108 11.42 -0.31 -4.78
C ALA A 108 10.50 0.07 -3.62
N PHE A 109 10.02 -0.90 -2.85
CA PHE A 109 9.21 -0.68 -1.65
C PHE A 109 9.93 0.25 -0.66
N ARG A 110 11.19 -0.08 -0.31
CA ARG A 110 12.01 0.74 0.59
C ARG A 110 12.22 2.16 0.06
N MET A 111 12.65 2.29 -1.18
CA MET A 111 12.89 3.60 -1.82
C MET A 111 11.61 4.44 -1.89
N ASN A 112 10.47 3.82 -2.18
CA ASN A 112 9.19 4.51 -2.22
C ASN A 112 8.80 5.04 -0.85
N GLY A 113 8.91 4.23 0.19
CA GLY A 113 8.62 4.65 1.56
C GLY A 113 9.47 5.83 2.00
N GLN A 114 10.77 5.82 1.70
CA GLN A 114 11.66 6.94 1.97
C GLN A 114 11.27 8.20 1.21
N ALA A 115 10.98 8.08 -0.10
CA ALA A 115 10.59 9.22 -0.93
C ALA A 115 9.26 9.83 -0.47
N VAL A 116 8.29 9.00 -0.11
CA VAL A 116 7.00 9.46 0.41
C VAL A 116 7.17 10.13 1.77
N ALA A 117 7.91 9.54 2.70
CA ALA A 117 8.15 10.14 4.01
C ALA A 117 8.89 11.48 3.91
N GLU A 118 9.84 11.61 2.98
CA GLU A 118 10.52 12.87 2.66
C GLU A 118 9.55 13.90 2.09
N ALA A 119 8.71 13.53 1.11
CA ALA A 119 7.70 14.42 0.54
C ALA A 119 6.69 14.93 1.58
N LEU A 120 6.37 14.10 2.58
CA LEU A 120 5.50 14.44 3.70
C LEU A 120 6.22 15.16 4.84
N ASN A 121 7.54 15.31 4.78
CA ASN A 121 8.40 15.79 5.87
C ASN A 121 8.20 14.98 7.18
N ASP A 122 7.96 13.66 7.05
CA ASP A 122 7.72 12.75 8.17
C ASP A 122 9.04 12.15 8.65
N GLN A 123 9.82 12.95 9.40
CA GLN A 123 11.12 12.55 9.93
C GLN A 123 11.02 11.38 10.92
N GLU A 124 9.91 11.28 11.66
CA GLU A 124 9.66 10.16 12.56
C GLU A 124 9.52 8.84 11.81
N ALA A 125 8.77 8.84 10.68
CA ALA A 125 8.68 7.66 9.83
C ALA A 125 10.03 7.25 9.26
N LEU A 126 10.82 8.20 8.78
CA LEU A 126 12.17 7.93 8.28
C LEU A 126 13.05 7.27 9.35
N GLN A 127 13.06 7.82 10.57
CA GLN A 127 13.84 7.28 11.66
C GLN A 127 13.38 5.87 12.08
N ILE A 128 12.07 5.64 12.19
CA ILE A 128 11.53 4.31 12.53
C ILE A 128 11.93 3.27 11.46
N CYS A 129 11.79 3.62 10.18
CA CYS A 129 12.18 2.72 9.09
C CYS A 129 13.68 2.40 9.14
N GLU A 130 14.53 3.41 9.34
CA GLU A 130 15.98 3.24 9.45
C GLU A 130 16.36 2.38 10.65
N ASP A 131 15.80 2.63 11.82
CA ASP A 131 16.05 1.86 13.04
C ASP A 131 15.71 0.36 12.83
N ILE A 132 14.57 0.08 12.21
CA ILE A 132 14.14 -1.30 11.92
C ILE A 132 15.07 -1.98 10.92
N GLU A 133 15.49 -1.29 9.86
CA GLU A 133 16.43 -1.82 8.88
C GLU A 133 17.81 -2.11 9.52
N ILE A 134 18.30 -1.20 10.35
CA ILE A 134 19.61 -1.36 11.03
C ILE A 134 19.57 -2.52 12.03
N LEU A 135 18.52 -2.62 12.83
CA LEU A 135 18.44 -3.59 13.93
C LEU A 135 18.11 -5.00 13.44
N PHE A 136 17.28 -5.12 12.41
CA PHE A 136 16.70 -6.41 12.00
C PHE A 136 16.98 -6.78 10.54
N GLY A 137 17.51 -5.87 9.74
CA GLY A 137 17.67 -6.08 8.29
C GLY A 137 16.34 -6.17 7.55
N CYS A 138 15.24 -5.75 8.18
CA CYS A 138 13.90 -5.82 7.62
C CYS A 138 13.58 -4.53 6.87
N PRO A 139 13.27 -4.57 5.57
CA PRO A 139 12.81 -3.41 4.81
C PRO A 139 11.56 -2.80 5.44
N ALA A 140 11.58 -1.51 5.70
CA ALA A 140 10.47 -0.78 6.27
C ALA A 140 10.14 0.46 5.42
N ALA A 141 8.85 0.76 5.31
CA ALA A 141 8.37 1.87 4.49
C ALA A 141 7.06 2.43 5.04
N ILE A 142 6.86 3.75 4.88
CA ILE A 142 5.55 4.33 5.12
C ILE A 142 4.52 3.72 4.16
N SER A 143 3.36 3.34 4.68
CA SER A 143 2.28 2.71 3.92
C SER A 143 1.41 3.79 3.26
N GLY A 144 1.38 3.80 1.92
CA GLY A 144 0.66 4.83 1.17
C GLY A 144 1.12 6.23 1.57
N SER A 145 0.20 7.09 1.99
CA SER A 145 0.49 8.42 2.52
C SER A 145 0.60 8.46 4.06
N GLY A 146 0.79 7.33 4.69
CA GLY A 146 0.91 7.20 6.15
C GLY A 146 -0.43 7.35 6.91
N PRO A 147 -0.38 7.46 8.23
CA PRO A 147 0.83 7.43 9.07
C PRO A 147 1.43 6.03 9.30
N ALA A 148 0.73 4.95 8.94
CA ALA A 148 1.21 3.59 9.17
C ALA A 148 2.54 3.29 8.46
N ILE A 149 3.34 2.40 9.05
CA ILE A 149 4.58 1.89 8.46
C ILE A 149 4.43 0.39 8.26
N ALA A 150 4.74 -0.10 7.07
CA ALA A 150 4.81 -1.51 6.78
C ALA A 150 6.26 -2.00 6.87
N VAL A 151 6.46 -3.13 7.53
CA VAL A 151 7.76 -3.81 7.67
C VAL A 151 7.65 -5.18 7.04
N LEU A 152 8.58 -5.51 6.15
CA LEU A 152 8.66 -6.81 5.49
C LEU A 152 9.71 -7.67 6.18
N CYS A 153 9.30 -8.83 6.70
CA CYS A 153 10.17 -9.71 7.46
C CYS A 153 10.21 -11.12 6.86
N GLU A 154 11.30 -11.84 7.08
CA GLU A 154 11.26 -13.29 7.05
C GLU A 154 10.53 -13.81 8.31
N ALA A 155 10.01 -15.04 8.26
CA ALA A 155 9.24 -15.59 9.37
C ALA A 155 10.01 -15.58 10.69
N GLU A 156 11.31 -15.86 10.63
CA GLU A 156 12.20 -15.92 11.80
C GLU A 156 12.45 -14.55 12.44
N GLN A 157 12.28 -13.46 11.68
CA GLN A 157 12.51 -12.08 12.16
C GLN A 157 11.26 -11.46 12.76
N ALA A 158 10.07 -11.95 12.37
CA ALA A 158 8.80 -11.30 12.68
C ALA A 158 8.57 -11.13 14.18
N ASP A 159 8.91 -12.12 15.00
CA ASP A 159 8.70 -12.04 16.46
C ASP A 159 9.62 -10.99 17.09
N LEU A 160 10.87 -10.91 16.68
CA LEU A 160 11.83 -9.91 17.17
C LEU A 160 11.37 -8.49 16.85
N VAL A 161 10.91 -8.27 15.62
CA VAL A 161 10.36 -6.97 15.20
C VAL A 161 9.13 -6.60 16.03
N LYS A 162 8.19 -7.55 16.23
CA LYS A 162 6.99 -7.32 17.05
C LYS A 162 7.33 -6.96 18.51
N GLU A 163 8.29 -7.65 19.10
CA GLU A 163 8.75 -7.34 20.46
C GLU A 163 9.36 -5.95 20.56
N HIS A 164 10.19 -5.58 19.58
CA HIS A 164 10.76 -4.25 19.50
C HIS A 164 9.68 -3.17 19.40
N ILE A 165 8.69 -3.33 18.51
CA ILE A 165 7.58 -2.40 18.33
C ILE A 165 6.79 -2.24 19.64
N LYS A 166 6.45 -3.34 20.30
CA LYS A 166 5.80 -3.33 21.62
C LYS A 166 6.61 -2.59 22.68
N SER A 167 7.93 -2.78 22.69
CA SER A 167 8.82 -2.09 23.64
C SER A 167 8.85 -0.57 23.46
N LYS A 168 8.50 -0.08 22.26
CA LYS A 168 8.33 1.34 21.95
C LYS A 168 6.91 1.87 22.26
N GLY A 169 6.02 1.00 22.77
CA GLY A 169 4.63 1.37 23.05
C GLY A 169 3.76 1.56 21.82
N LEU A 170 4.18 1.03 20.66
CA LEU A 170 3.43 1.12 19.40
C LEU A 170 2.55 -0.12 19.22
N GLU A 171 1.38 0.09 18.63
CA GLU A 171 0.48 -0.98 18.20
C GLU A 171 0.83 -1.44 16.79
N PHE A 172 0.47 -2.67 16.45
CA PHE A 172 0.68 -3.22 15.12
C PHE A 172 -0.38 -4.24 14.72
N ILE A 173 -0.50 -4.45 13.41
CA ILE A 173 -1.21 -5.56 12.79
C ILE A 173 -0.17 -6.48 12.17
N HIS A 174 -0.29 -7.80 12.41
CA HIS A 174 0.55 -8.81 11.79
C HIS A 174 -0.25 -9.52 10.69
N THR A 175 0.29 -9.57 9.50
CA THR A 175 -0.27 -10.23 8.33
C THR A 175 0.86 -10.78 7.46
N ARG A 176 0.57 -11.18 6.23
CA ARG A 176 1.56 -11.65 5.26
C ARG A 176 1.20 -11.17 3.86
N THR A 177 2.17 -11.16 2.96
CA THR A 177 1.92 -10.97 1.54
C THR A 177 1.05 -12.11 1.02
N HIS A 178 0.13 -11.78 0.11
CA HIS A 178 -0.81 -12.75 -0.46
C HIS A 178 -0.59 -12.88 -1.97
N HIS A 179 -0.52 -14.12 -2.45
CA HIS A 179 -0.27 -14.40 -3.87
C HIS A 179 -1.54 -14.68 -4.69
N GLY A 180 -2.68 -14.23 -4.23
CA GLY A 180 -3.90 -14.16 -5.05
C GLY A 180 -4.51 -15.46 -5.59
N VAL A 181 -3.84 -16.59 -5.43
CA VAL A 181 -4.29 -17.87 -6.04
C VAL A 181 -5.34 -18.58 -5.20
N ASP A 182 -5.44 -18.27 -3.92
CA ASP A 182 -6.27 -18.97 -2.93
C ASP A 182 -7.43 -18.15 -2.35
N LEU A 183 -7.76 -17.00 -2.92
CA LEU A 183 -8.98 -16.30 -2.53
C LEU A 183 -10.20 -16.98 -3.14
N HIS A 184 -10.49 -18.19 -2.71
CA HIS A 184 -11.85 -18.65 -2.65
C HIS A 184 -12.54 -17.84 -1.55
N TRP A 185 -13.03 -16.67 -1.90
CA TRP A 185 -14.06 -16.02 -1.10
C TRP A 185 -15.25 -16.97 -1.15
N GLU A 186 -15.37 -17.83 -0.14
CA GLU A 186 -16.64 -18.50 0.12
C GLU A 186 -17.61 -17.37 0.44
N ARG A 187 -18.46 -17.04 -0.54
CA ARG A 187 -19.50 -16.01 -0.44
C ARG A 187 -20.57 -16.34 0.61
N ASP A 188 -20.44 -17.48 1.28
CA ASP A 188 -21.48 -18.06 2.12
C ASP A 188 -21.40 -17.67 3.59
N GLU A 189 -20.43 -16.85 4.02
CA GLU A 189 -20.31 -16.44 5.42
C GLU A 189 -20.90 -15.04 5.76
N TRP A 190 -21.63 -14.43 4.83
CA TRP A 190 -22.24 -13.09 5.05
C TRP A 190 -23.76 -13.11 4.91
N GLU A 191 -24.45 -14.22 5.26
CA GLU A 191 -25.89 -14.24 5.47
C GLU A 191 -26.29 -13.89 6.93
#